data_ed7e4e610b7c79cca305e83a0f308a23
#
_entry.id   ed7e4e610b7c79cca305e83a0f308a23
#
_cell.length_a   1.000
_cell.length_b   1.000
_cell.length_c   1.000
_cell.angle_alpha   90.00
_cell.angle_beta   90.00
_cell.angle_gamma   90.00
#
_symmetry.space_group_name_H-M   'P 1'
#
loop_
_entity.id
_entity.type
_entity.pdbx_description
1 polymer ?
#
loop_
_entity_poly.entity_id
_entity_poly.type
_entity_poly.pdbx_seq_one_letter_code
_entity_poly.pdbx_strand_id
1 'polypeptide(L)' 'MEIFVKRLKELRKDKKLTQMQLSKATGLTASAISAWENNARVPSAIAIITLAKFFEVTADYLLGLSDI' A
#
# COMPACT_ATOMS: atom_id res chain seq x y z
N MET A 1 -7.25 -8.90 4.51
CA MET A 1 -6.96 -7.50 4.92
C MET A 1 -7.67 -6.48 4.01
N GLU A 2 -8.98 -6.48 4.08
CA GLU A 2 -9.79 -5.68 3.14
C GLU A 2 -9.57 -4.17 3.28
N ILE A 3 -9.42 -3.66 4.51
CA ILE A 3 -9.18 -2.23 4.73
C ILE A 3 -7.83 -1.81 4.12
N PHE A 4 -6.80 -2.61 4.34
CA PHE A 4 -5.49 -2.33 3.75
C PHE A 4 -5.57 -2.29 2.22
N VAL A 5 -6.24 -3.28 1.61
CA VAL A 5 -6.41 -3.35 0.16
C VAL A 5 -7.07 -2.07 -0.37
N LYS A 6 -8.17 -1.68 0.25
CA LYS A 6 -8.93 -0.49 -0.14
C LYS A 6 -8.09 0.78 -0.04
N ARG A 7 -7.44 0.97 1.12
CA ARG A 7 -6.64 2.18 1.38
C ARG A 7 -5.41 2.26 0.49
N LEU A 8 -4.74 1.13 0.24
CA LEU A 8 -3.61 1.09 -0.68
C LEU A 8 -4.02 1.53 -2.09
N LYS A 9 -5.12 0.97 -2.60
CA LYS A 9 -5.62 1.35 -3.92
C LYS A 9 -5.97 2.83 -3.99
N GLU A 10 -6.67 3.34 -2.97
CA GLU A 10 -7.08 4.74 -2.93
C GLU A 10 -5.88 5.67 -2.92
N LEU A 11 -4.89 5.38 -2.07
CA LEU A 11 -3.68 6.20 -1.98
C LEU A 11 -2.91 6.21 -3.30
N ARG A 12 -2.76 5.02 -3.92
CA ARG A 12 -2.05 4.91 -5.19
C ARG A 12 -2.75 5.70 -6.29
N LYS A 13 -4.07 5.53 -6.40
CA LYS A 13 -4.86 6.20 -7.44
C LYS A 13 -4.94 7.70 -7.23
N ASP A 14 -4.99 8.15 -5.97
CA ASP A 14 -4.99 9.57 -5.66
C ASP A 14 -3.71 10.26 -6.14
N LYS A 15 -2.58 9.56 -6.10
CA LYS A 15 -1.32 10.05 -6.65
C LYS A 15 -1.20 9.79 -8.15
N LYS A 16 -2.21 9.19 -8.77
CA LYS A 16 -2.24 8.87 -10.21
C LYS A 16 -1.07 7.98 -10.63
N LEU A 17 -0.71 7.02 -9.76
CA LEU A 17 0.38 6.09 -10.03
C LEU A 17 -0.17 4.75 -10.50
N THR A 18 0.53 4.16 -11.48
CA THR A 18 0.32 2.74 -11.80
C THR A 18 1.02 1.89 -10.74
N GLN A 19 0.70 0.59 -10.71
CA GLN A 19 1.41 -0.34 -9.82
C GLN A 19 2.90 -0.36 -10.10
N MET A 20 3.29 -0.28 -11.37
CA MET A 20 4.70 -0.26 -11.76
C MET A 20 5.39 1.02 -11.29
N GLN A 21 4.71 2.16 -11.39
CA GLN A 21 5.26 3.43 -10.92
C GLN A 21 5.44 3.42 -9.40
N LEU A 22 4.46 2.89 -8.67
CA LEU A 22 4.57 2.74 -7.22
C LEU A 22 5.73 1.81 -6.86
N SER A 23 5.88 0.72 -7.59
CA SER A 23 7.01 -0.21 -7.43
C SER A 23 8.35 0.52 -7.54
N LYS A 24 8.53 1.30 -8.60
CA LYS A 24 9.78 2.04 -8.82
C LYS A 24 10.03 3.08 -7.74
N ALA A 25 8.98 3.74 -7.26
CA ALA A 25 9.12 4.79 -6.25
C ALA A 25 9.44 4.24 -4.87
N THR A 26 9.01 3.04 -4.55
CA THR A 26 9.14 2.46 -3.21
C THR A 26 10.18 1.36 -3.09
N GLY A 27 10.58 0.76 -4.21
CA GLY A 27 11.44 -0.43 -4.21
C GLY A 27 10.69 -1.72 -3.95
N LEU A 28 9.37 -1.66 -3.72
CA LEU A 28 8.53 -2.84 -3.59
C LEU A 28 8.23 -3.38 -4.99
N THR A 29 8.09 -4.70 -5.13
CA THR A 29 7.85 -5.27 -6.47
C THR A 29 6.42 -5.02 -6.93
N ALA A 30 6.23 -4.83 -8.23
CA ALA A 30 4.90 -4.67 -8.80
C ALA A 30 4.05 -5.93 -8.57
N SER A 31 4.67 -7.09 -8.59
CA SER A 31 3.99 -8.36 -8.30
C SER A 31 3.41 -8.39 -6.88
N ALA A 32 4.19 -7.92 -5.89
CA ALA A 32 3.73 -7.83 -4.51
C ALA A 32 2.57 -6.83 -4.38
N ILE A 33 2.72 -5.67 -5.00
CA ILE A 33 1.67 -4.63 -4.95
C ILE A 33 0.37 -5.17 -5.56
N SER A 34 0.47 -5.84 -6.70
CA SER A 34 -0.69 -6.46 -7.34
C SER A 34 -1.34 -7.52 -6.44
N ALA A 35 -0.53 -8.37 -5.81
CA ALA A 35 -1.04 -9.39 -4.90
C ALA A 35 -1.77 -8.78 -3.70
N TRP A 36 -1.22 -7.71 -3.14
CA TRP A 36 -1.89 -7.00 -2.03
C TRP A 36 -3.20 -6.37 -2.49
N GLU A 37 -3.22 -5.74 -3.64
CA GLU A 37 -4.43 -5.07 -4.14
C GLU A 37 -5.51 -6.07 -4.55
N ASN A 38 -5.14 -7.32 -4.81
CA ASN A 38 -6.10 -8.40 -5.09
C ASN A 38 -6.43 -9.22 -3.83
N ASN A 39 -5.97 -8.78 -2.68
CA ASN A 39 -6.16 -9.48 -1.40
C ASN A 39 -5.63 -10.92 -1.44
N ALA A 40 -4.61 -11.17 -2.27
CA ALA A 40 -4.02 -12.50 -2.44
C ALA A 40 -2.83 -12.73 -1.51
N ARG A 41 -2.31 -11.71 -0.87
CA ARG A 41 -1.14 -11.78 0.01
C ARG A 41 -1.25 -10.72 1.10
N VAL A 42 -0.72 -11.04 2.28
CA VAL A 42 -0.62 -10.11 3.41
C VAL A 42 0.72 -9.38 3.32
N PRO A 43 0.75 -8.05 3.47
CA PRO A 43 2.02 -7.32 3.41
C PRO A 43 2.88 -7.60 4.64
N SER A 44 4.20 -7.56 4.46
CA SER A 44 5.15 -7.64 5.56
C SER A 44 5.16 -6.33 6.36
N ALA A 45 5.74 -6.37 7.57
CA ALA A 45 5.91 -5.16 8.36
C ALA A 45 6.75 -4.13 7.61
N ILE A 46 7.80 -4.57 6.91
CA ILE A 46 8.65 -3.67 6.12
C ILE A 46 7.86 -3.00 5.02
N ALA A 47 6.99 -3.74 4.33
CA ALA A 47 6.15 -3.18 3.28
C ALA A 47 5.19 -2.12 3.84
N ILE A 48 4.58 -2.38 4.99
CA ILE A 48 3.68 -1.43 5.65
C ILE A 48 4.43 -0.14 5.97
N ILE A 49 5.61 -0.25 6.57
CA ILE A 49 6.43 0.93 6.92
C ILE A 49 6.80 1.72 5.67
N THR A 50 7.23 1.03 4.61
CA THR A 50 7.63 1.67 3.35
C THR A 50 6.46 2.44 2.73
N LEU A 51 5.29 1.81 2.66
CA LEU A 51 4.09 2.43 2.09
C LEU A 51 3.61 3.60 2.94
N ALA A 52 3.62 3.45 4.27
CA ALA A 52 3.20 4.52 5.17
C ALA A 52 4.07 5.76 4.99
N LYS A 53 5.38 5.57 4.90
CA LYS A 53 6.32 6.68 4.68
C LYS A 53 6.14 7.32 3.32
N PHE A 54 5.98 6.50 2.29
CA PHE A 54 5.83 7.02 0.92
C PHE A 54 4.55 7.86 0.78
N PHE A 55 3.44 7.36 1.31
CA PHE A 55 2.16 8.06 1.23
C PHE A 55 1.95 9.09 2.33
N GLU A 56 2.88 9.20 3.26
CA GLU A 56 2.81 10.14 4.38
C GLU A 56 1.56 9.92 5.23
N VAL A 57 1.26 8.65 5.48
CA VAL A 57 0.17 8.22 6.37
C VAL A 57 0.76 7.35 7.46
N THR A 58 -0.04 7.08 8.50
CA THR A 58 0.41 6.17 9.57
C THR A 58 0.22 4.72 9.15
N ALA A 59 1.01 3.83 9.76
CA ALA A 59 0.80 2.39 9.61
C ALA A 59 -0.59 2.00 10.14
N ASP A 60 -1.03 2.63 11.22
CA ASP A 60 -2.37 2.39 11.78
C ASP A 60 -3.48 2.68 10.76
N TYR A 61 -3.35 3.76 10.01
CA TYR A 61 -4.30 4.07 8.95
C TYR A 61 -4.33 2.96 7.89
N LEU A 62 -3.16 2.53 7.42
CA LEU A 62 -3.08 1.47 6.42
C LEU A 62 -3.66 0.16 6.93
N LEU A 63 -3.45 -0.15 8.20
CA LEU A 63 -3.92 -1.39 8.81
C LEU A 63 -5.38 -1.35 9.26
N GLY A 64 -6.02 -0.19 9.18
CA GLY A 64 -7.41 -0.05 9.58
C GLY A 64 -7.60 0.14 11.08
N LEU A 65 -6.53 0.44 11.83
CA LEU A 65 -6.59 0.67 13.26
C LEU A 65 -6.93 2.13 13.60
N SER A 66 -6.91 3.00 12.61
CA SER A 66 -7.19 4.43 12.76
C SER A 66 -7.82 4.95 11.48
N ASP A 67 -8.60 6.02 11.58
CA ASP A 67 -9.20 6.70 10.43
C ASP A 67 -8.28 7.77 9.84
N ILE A 68 -7.17 8.02 10.49
CA ILE A 68 -6.22 9.05 10.05
C ILE A 68 -4.77 8.60 10.19
#